data_933ba03c87b1aa6e63cff09ca721b069
#
_entry.id   933ba03c87b1aa6e63cff09ca721b069
#
_cell.length_a   1.000
_cell.length_b   1.000
_cell.length_c   1.000
_cell.angle_alpha   90.00
_cell.angle_beta   90.00
_cell.angle_gamma   90.00
#
_symmetry.space_group_name_H-M   'P 1'
#
loop_
_entity.id
_entity.type
_entity.pdbx_description
1 polymer ?
#
loop_
_entity_poly.entity_id
_entity_poly.type
_entity_poly.pdbx_seq_one_letter_code
_entity_poly.pdbx_strand_id
1 'polypeptide(L)'
;MIFKRVGDGRPYPDHGLGPRDWAALPPRPVRLDELVTTKDTLQLDLLLDEDSTFFGDLFAHVVLWQDELYLEDGLHRALRAALQQRHVVHARVHEVAG
;
A
#
# COMPACT_ATOMS: atom_id res chain seq x y z
N MET A 1 3.07 -16.96 -0.60
CA MET A 1 3.07 -15.72 0.22
C MET A 1 2.37 -14.63 -0.56
N ILE A 2 1.48 -13.86 0.09
CA ILE A 2 0.70 -12.81 -0.57
C ILE A 2 1.61 -11.68 -1.06
N PHE A 3 2.47 -11.19 -0.17
CA PHE A 3 3.40 -10.11 -0.48
C PHE A 3 4.79 -10.65 -0.83
N LYS A 4 5.58 -9.85 -1.52
CA LYS A 4 6.96 -10.21 -1.82
C LYS A 4 7.77 -10.41 -0.56
N ARG A 5 7.59 -9.50 0.42
CA ARG A 5 8.29 -9.53 1.70
C ARG A 5 7.50 -8.72 2.72
N VAL A 6 7.56 -9.11 3.97
CA VAL A 6 6.99 -8.35 5.07
C VAL A 6 8.12 -7.56 5.74
N GLY A 7 8.02 -6.25 5.68
CA GLY A 7 8.98 -5.35 6.30
C GLY A 7 8.43 -4.69 7.54
N ASP A 8 9.31 -4.04 8.26
CA ASP A 8 9.00 -3.24 9.43
C ASP A 8 9.61 -1.86 9.24
N GLY A 9 8.75 -0.88 8.97
CA GLY A 9 9.18 0.49 8.76
C GLY A 9 9.46 0.83 7.30
N ARG A 10 9.81 2.09 7.10
CA ARG A 10 10.06 2.65 5.77
C ARG A 10 11.55 2.82 5.55
N PRO A 11 12.18 2.04 4.64
CA PRO A 11 13.62 2.15 4.41
C PRO A 11 14.01 3.37 3.57
N TYR A 12 13.06 3.93 2.84
CA TYR A 12 13.31 5.05 1.93
C TYR A 12 13.30 6.39 2.68
N PRO A 13 13.93 7.44 2.12
CA PRO A 13 13.89 8.77 2.72
C PRO A 13 12.47 9.32 2.78
N ASP A 14 12.25 10.21 3.74
CA ASP A 14 10.96 10.89 3.85
C ASP A 14 10.71 11.73 2.58
N HIS A 15 9.63 11.40 1.87
CA HIS A 15 9.26 12.10 0.63
C HIS A 15 8.44 13.36 0.87
N GLY A 16 7.93 13.56 2.09
CA GLY A 16 7.17 14.75 2.44
C GLY A 16 5.83 14.91 1.72
N LEU A 17 5.31 13.84 1.11
CA LEU A 17 4.04 13.92 0.40
C LEU A 17 2.86 14.06 1.35
N GLY A 18 2.02 15.05 1.09
CA GLY A 18 0.74 15.19 1.77
C GLY A 18 -0.41 14.59 0.95
N PRO A 19 -1.64 14.65 1.49
CA PRO A 19 -2.80 14.06 0.80
C PRO A 19 -3.02 14.59 -0.61
N ARG A 20 -2.74 15.88 -0.84
CA ARG A 20 -2.92 16.48 -2.17
C ARG A 20 -1.91 15.95 -3.18
N ASP A 21 -0.68 15.70 -2.73
CA ASP A 21 0.37 15.17 -3.59
C ASP A 21 0.03 13.74 -4.02
N TRP A 22 -0.43 12.92 -3.09
CA TRP A 22 -0.88 11.58 -3.41
C TRP A 22 -2.09 11.59 -4.36
N ALA A 23 -3.05 12.48 -4.12
CA ALA A 23 -4.24 12.59 -4.95
C ALA A 23 -3.92 12.97 -6.41
N ALA A 24 -2.80 13.65 -6.64
CA ALA A 24 -2.36 14.03 -7.98
C ALA A 24 -1.77 12.85 -8.77
N LEU A 25 -1.41 11.76 -8.10
CA LEU A 25 -0.86 10.58 -8.77
C LEU A 25 -2.00 9.70 -9.29
N PRO A 26 -2.00 9.32 -10.58
CA PRO A 26 -3.03 8.44 -11.10
C PRO A 26 -2.90 7.04 -10.51
N PRO A 27 -4.01 6.39 -10.12
CA PRO A 27 -3.94 5.02 -9.65
C PRO A 27 -3.61 4.07 -10.79
N ARG A 28 -2.88 3.00 -10.47
CA ARG A 28 -2.58 1.95 -11.43
C ARG A 28 -2.63 0.59 -10.73
N PRO A 29 -2.86 -0.50 -11.46
CA PRO A 29 -2.83 -1.83 -10.87
C PRO A 29 -1.40 -2.22 -10.49
N VAL A 30 -1.25 -2.75 -9.28
CA VAL A 30 0.02 -3.23 -8.75
C VAL A 30 -0.19 -4.64 -8.21
N ARG A 31 0.71 -5.56 -8.56
CA ARG A 31 0.61 -6.93 -8.08
C ARG A 31 0.99 -7.00 -6.61
N LEU A 32 0.18 -7.74 -5.84
CA LEU A 32 0.43 -7.91 -4.41
C LEU A 32 1.78 -8.59 -4.15
N ASP A 33 2.16 -9.55 -4.99
CA ASP A 33 3.41 -10.31 -4.82
C ASP A 33 4.66 -9.50 -5.18
N GLU A 34 4.50 -8.28 -5.65
CA GLU A 34 5.60 -7.35 -5.90
C GLU A 34 5.75 -6.32 -4.78
N LEU A 35 4.86 -6.32 -3.80
CA LEU A 35 4.84 -5.34 -2.73
C LEU A 35 5.61 -5.82 -1.50
N VAL A 36 6.41 -4.93 -0.95
CA VAL A 36 7.05 -5.09 0.36
C VAL A 36 6.26 -4.26 1.37
N THR A 37 5.80 -4.88 2.45
CA THR A 37 5.03 -4.14 3.44
C THR A 37 5.94 -3.27 4.30
N THR A 38 5.39 -2.17 4.82
CA THR A 38 6.10 -1.29 5.76
C THR A 38 5.60 -1.46 7.19
N LYS A 39 4.62 -2.35 7.38
CA LYS A 39 4.07 -2.71 8.68
C LYS A 39 4.02 -4.22 8.79
N ASP A 40 4.34 -4.74 9.95
CA ASP A 40 4.32 -6.17 10.22
C ASP A 40 3.14 -6.59 11.09
N THR A 41 2.32 -5.65 11.51
CA THR A 41 1.12 -5.89 12.32
C THR A 41 -0.11 -5.38 11.59
N LEU A 42 -1.25 -5.98 11.94
CA LEU A 42 -2.49 -5.61 11.33
C LEU A 42 -3.62 -5.67 12.37
N GLN A 43 -4.62 -4.82 12.21
CA GLN A 43 -5.79 -4.80 13.09
C GLN A 43 -6.90 -5.62 12.45
N LEU A 44 -7.17 -6.78 13.03
CA LEU A 44 -8.15 -7.72 12.48
C LEU A 44 -9.57 -7.15 12.45
N ASP A 45 -9.94 -6.37 13.45
CA ASP A 45 -11.25 -5.75 13.49
C ASP A 45 -11.47 -4.80 12.31
N LEU A 46 -10.45 -4.04 11.93
CA LEU A 46 -10.54 -3.16 10.76
C LEU A 46 -10.59 -3.96 9.46
N LEU A 47 -9.88 -5.09 9.41
CA LEU A 47 -9.90 -5.96 8.24
C LEU A 47 -11.27 -6.59 8.02
N LEU A 48 -11.93 -6.99 9.10
CA LEU A 48 -13.23 -7.67 9.06
C LEU A 48 -14.41 -6.71 8.95
N ASP A 49 -14.21 -5.44 9.22
CA ASP A 49 -15.26 -4.42 9.17
C ASP A 49 -15.47 -3.94 7.73
N GLU A 50 -16.47 -4.51 7.07
CA GLU A 50 -16.81 -4.15 5.69
C GLU A 50 -17.39 -2.75 5.58
N ASP A 51 -17.96 -2.26 6.67
CA ASP A 51 -18.60 -0.94 6.72
C ASP A 51 -17.70 0.12 7.30
N SER A 52 -16.42 -0.20 7.52
CA SER A 52 -15.50 0.77 8.11
C SER A 52 -15.43 2.01 7.24
N THR A 53 -15.71 3.16 7.84
CA THR A 53 -15.58 4.43 7.17
C THR A 53 -14.11 4.64 6.85
N PHE A 54 -13.81 4.77 5.59
CA PHE A 54 -12.46 4.91 5.14
C PHE A 54 -12.06 6.38 5.19
N PHE A 55 -11.18 6.73 6.13
CA PHE A 55 -10.63 8.07 6.22
C PHE A 55 -9.36 8.12 5.40
N GLY A 56 -9.43 8.71 4.23
CA GLY A 56 -8.26 8.88 3.38
C GLY A 56 -8.54 8.54 1.93
N ASP A 57 -7.51 8.11 1.22
CA ASP A 57 -7.60 7.81 -0.20
C ASP A 57 -8.29 6.47 -0.44
N LEU A 58 -9.06 6.41 -1.52
CA LEU A 58 -9.68 5.16 -1.98
C LEU A 58 -8.66 4.14 -2.50
N PHE A 59 -7.45 4.59 -2.79
CA PHE A 59 -6.40 3.74 -3.36
C PHE A 59 -5.27 3.58 -2.35
N ALA A 60 -4.58 2.45 -2.43
CA ALA A 60 -3.38 2.22 -1.65
C ALA A 60 -2.27 3.19 -2.08
N HIS A 61 -1.35 3.49 -1.17
CA HIS A 61 -0.19 4.31 -1.46
C HIS A 61 1.05 3.44 -1.48
N VAL A 62 1.78 3.50 -2.60
CA VAL A 62 2.97 2.68 -2.84
C VAL A 62 4.13 3.60 -3.18
N VAL A 63 5.30 3.29 -2.65
CA VAL A 63 6.54 4.01 -2.94
C VAL A 63 7.48 3.09 -3.70
N LEU A 64 7.93 3.55 -4.86
CA LEU A 64 8.98 2.86 -5.63
C LEU A 64 10.33 3.48 -5.25
N TRP A 65 11.21 2.66 -4.68
CA TRP A 65 12.54 3.08 -4.24
C TRP A 65 13.53 1.95 -4.44
N GLN A 66 14.62 2.23 -5.13
CA GLN A 66 15.68 1.25 -5.45
C GLN A 66 15.11 -0.04 -6.05
N ASP A 67 14.24 0.12 -7.05
CA ASP A 67 13.59 -0.98 -7.78
C ASP A 67 12.67 -1.87 -6.93
N GLU A 68 12.31 -1.43 -5.72
CA GLU A 68 11.37 -2.13 -4.86
C GLU A 68 10.10 -1.30 -4.66
N LEU A 69 8.95 -1.98 -4.64
CA LEU A 69 7.66 -1.36 -4.39
C LEU A 69 7.29 -1.57 -2.91
N TYR A 70 7.15 -0.47 -2.19
CA TYR A 70 6.81 -0.49 -0.76
C TYR A 70 5.38 -0.04 -0.56
N LEU A 71 4.59 -0.86 0.13
CA LEU A 71 3.22 -0.51 0.48
C LEU A 71 3.23 0.40 1.71
N GLU A 72 3.17 1.71 1.48
CA GLU A 72 3.25 2.70 2.55
C GLU A 72 1.95 2.79 3.34
N ASP A 73 0.82 2.72 2.65
CA ASP A 73 -0.50 2.81 3.26
C ASP A 73 -1.47 1.92 2.48
N GLY A 74 -2.45 1.36 3.19
CA GLY A 74 -3.45 0.51 2.56
C GLY A 74 -3.22 -0.98 2.78
N LEU A 75 -2.52 -1.37 3.86
CA LEU A 75 -2.26 -2.78 4.16
C LEU A 75 -3.57 -3.58 4.27
N HIS A 76 -4.57 -3.04 4.97
CA HIS A 76 -5.86 -3.71 5.12
C HIS A 76 -6.57 -3.86 3.79
N ARG A 77 -6.47 -2.83 2.92
CA ARG A 77 -7.06 -2.88 1.58
C ARG A 77 -6.40 -3.97 0.73
N ALA A 78 -5.08 -4.05 0.78
CA ALA A 78 -4.33 -5.06 0.03
C ALA A 78 -4.67 -6.47 0.52
N LEU A 79 -4.74 -6.68 1.83
CA LEU A 79 -5.10 -7.97 2.39
C LEU A 79 -6.56 -8.34 2.08
N ARG A 80 -7.46 -7.38 2.09
CA ARG A 80 -8.85 -7.62 1.72
C ARG A 80 -8.94 -8.06 0.26
N ALA A 81 -8.16 -7.44 -0.62
CA ALA A 81 -8.09 -7.86 -2.02
C ALA A 81 -7.61 -9.31 -2.12
N ALA A 82 -6.59 -9.68 -1.35
CA ALA A 82 -6.08 -11.05 -1.33
C ALA A 82 -7.13 -12.05 -0.84
N LEU A 83 -7.89 -11.69 0.19
CA LEU A 83 -8.97 -12.53 0.71
C LEU A 83 -10.10 -12.71 -0.30
N GLN A 84 -10.26 -11.78 -1.21
CA GLN A 84 -11.21 -11.86 -2.31
C GLN A 84 -10.61 -12.56 -3.53
N GLN A 85 -9.47 -13.22 -3.36
CA GLN A 85 -8.75 -13.94 -4.42
C GLN A 85 -8.30 -13.04 -5.57
N ARG A 86 -8.06 -11.78 -5.28
CA ARG A 86 -7.47 -10.84 -6.24
C ARG A 86 -5.96 -10.87 -6.10
N HIS A 87 -5.26 -10.70 -7.21
CA HIS A 87 -3.79 -10.67 -7.23
C HIS A 87 -3.24 -9.27 -7.38
N VAL A 88 -4.12 -8.28 -7.54
CA VAL A 88 -3.76 -6.91 -7.88
C VAL A 88 -4.56 -5.97 -6.99
N VAL A 89 -3.93 -4.88 -6.59
CA VAL A 89 -4.59 -3.76 -5.93
C VAL A 89 -4.32 -2.50 -6.74
N HIS A 90 -5.29 -1.61 -6.80
CA HIS A 90 -5.09 -0.30 -7.42
C HIS A 90 -4.41 0.62 -6.43
N ALA A 91 -3.29 1.19 -6.83
CA ALA A 91 -2.45 1.99 -5.95
C ALA A 91 -1.92 3.21 -6.66
N ARG A 92 -1.69 4.27 -5.89
CA ARG A 92 -0.94 5.44 -6.35
C ARG A 92 0.51 5.18 -6.06
N VAL A 93 1.36 5.29 -7.07
CA VAL A 93 2.78 4.98 -6.95
C VAL A 93 3.61 6.25 -7.07
N HIS A 94 4.42 6.52 -6.06
CA HIS A 94 5.37 7.62 -6.05
C HIS A 94 6.79 7.06 -6.12
N GLU A 95 7.57 7.54 -7.07
CA GLU A 95 8.97 7.14 -7.22
C GLU A 95 9.85 8.09 -6.42
N VAL A 96 10.64 7.52 -5.50
CA VAL A 96 11.61 8.28 -4.73
C VAL A 96 12.98 8.13 -5.39
N ALA A 97 13.58 9.26 -5.75
CA ALA A 97 14.94 9.30 -6.27
C ALA A 97 15.94 9.09 -5.12
N GLY A 98 16.95 8.27 -5.37
CA GLY A 98 17.94 8.11 -4.32
C GLY A 98 18.76 6.86 -4.36
#